data_4ce64d2241ca36580248cb0dc2f0ba65
#
_entry.id   4ce64d2241ca36580248cb0dc2f0ba65
#
_cell.length_a   1.000
_cell.length_b   1.000
_cell.length_c   1.000
_cell.angle_alpha   90.00
_cell.angle_beta   90.00
_cell.angle_gamma   90.00
#
_symmetry.space_group_name_H-M   'P 1'
#
loop_
_entity.id
_entity.type
_entity.pdbx_description
1 polymer ?
#
loop_
_entity_poly.entity_id
_entity_poly.type
_entity_poly.pdbx_seq_one_letter_code
_entity_poly.pdbx_strand_id
1 'polypeptide(L)'
;MLSTAGGMEVGIVKVGAVSNRGFTPGEIAEQALDKIISIGNNSHPVIQAQAEAFREEIKGVLVRYLRQAVASHNTTLTNRFKDAGHPELVKLLEV
;
A
#
# COMPACT_ATOMS: atom_id res chain seq x y z
N MET A 1 18.94 -0.19 0.24
CA MET A 1 18.61 -0.52 0.29
C MET A 1 18.26 -0.82 0.60
N LEU A 2 17.87 -1.09 0.88
CA LEU A 2 17.35 -1.51 1.11
C LEU A 2 17.28 -2.20 1.55
N SER A 3 17.33 -2.49 1.95
CA SER A 3 17.12 -3.28 2.26
C SER A 3 17.21 -3.87 2.81
N THR A 4 17.32 -4.06 3.08
CA THR A 4 17.30 -4.72 3.54
C THR A 4 17.47 -5.25 4.14
N ALA A 5 17.66 -5.29 4.27
CA ALA A 5 17.71 -5.78 4.76
C ALA A 5 17.72 -6.16 5.40
N GLY A 6 17.82 -6.24 5.61
CA GLY A 6 17.60 -6.56 5.92
C GLY A 6 17.28 -6.60 6.54
N GLY A 7 17.17 -6.54 6.73
CA GLY A 7 16.59 -6.55 6.89
C GLY A 7 16.08 -6.23 7.41
N MET A 8 16.04 -6.18 7.35
CA MET A 8 15.52 -5.83 7.71
C MET A 8 14.61 -5.72 7.86
N GLU A 9 14.21 -6.01 7.99
CA GLU A 9 13.27 -5.94 7.89
C GLU A 9 12.51 -5.53 8.56
N VAL A 10 12.46 -4.82 9.03
CA VAL A 10 11.76 -4.34 9.43
C VAL A 10 10.60 -4.56 9.34
N GLY A 11 10.05 -4.65 9.90
CA GLY A 11 8.99 -4.89 9.75
C GLY A 11 8.48 -5.43 8.73
N ILE A 12 8.75 -5.95 8.46
CA ILE A 12 8.78 -6.18 7.52
C ILE A 12 8.16 -6.20 6.62
N VAL A 13 8.38 -5.73 6.28
CA VAL A 13 7.81 -5.44 5.07
C VAL A 13 8.13 -6.51 4.11
N LYS A 14 7.19 -6.93 3.39
CA LYS A 14 7.38 -7.95 2.41
C LYS A 14 7.73 -7.33 1.10
N VAL A 15 8.94 -6.92 1.02
CA VAL A 15 9.41 -6.17 -0.10
C VAL A 15 9.51 -7.04 -1.33
N GLY A 16 9.11 -6.53 -2.46
CA GLY A 16 9.31 -7.17 -3.73
C GLY A 16 8.61 -8.49 -3.89
N ALA A 17 7.49 -8.64 -3.28
CA ALA A 17 6.85 -9.91 -3.10
C ALA A 17 6.45 -10.63 -4.37
N VAL A 18 6.25 -9.94 -5.49
CA VAL A 18 5.67 -10.59 -6.66
C VAL A 18 6.40 -10.14 -7.91
N SER A 19 7.13 -11.03 -8.53
CA SER A 19 7.61 -10.89 -9.91
C SER A 19 8.13 -9.50 -10.27
N ASN A 20 9.06 -8.99 -9.51
CA ASN A 20 9.70 -7.69 -9.76
C ASN A 20 8.80 -6.49 -9.57
N ARG A 21 7.63 -6.67 -9.04
CA ARG A 21 6.77 -5.55 -8.67
C ARG A 21 6.50 -5.53 -7.19
N GLY A 22 6.17 -4.37 -6.67
CA GLY A 22 5.69 -4.27 -5.31
C GLY A 22 4.24 -4.73 -5.21
N PHE A 23 3.71 -4.67 -4.01
CA PHE A 23 2.30 -4.96 -3.79
C PHE A 23 1.42 -3.90 -4.43
N THR A 24 0.29 -4.33 -4.97
CA THR A 24 -0.72 -3.40 -5.47
C THR A 24 -1.44 -2.72 -4.32
N PRO A 25 -2.13 -1.60 -4.58
CA PRO A 25 -2.97 -0.98 -3.56
C PRO A 25 -3.98 -1.95 -2.95
N GLY A 26 -4.57 -2.83 -3.77
CA GLY A 26 -5.51 -3.82 -3.25
C GLY A 26 -4.85 -4.81 -2.29
N GLU A 27 -3.65 -5.25 -2.62
CA GLU A 27 -2.92 -6.18 -1.77
C GLU A 27 -2.53 -5.52 -0.44
N ILE A 28 -2.08 -4.27 -0.50
CA ILE A 28 -1.72 -3.54 0.72
C ILE A 28 -2.96 -3.26 1.56
N ALA A 29 -4.08 -2.91 0.92
CA ALA A 29 -5.33 -2.69 1.63
C ALA A 29 -5.76 -3.95 2.38
N GLU A 30 -5.59 -5.12 1.78
CA GLU A 30 -5.93 -6.38 2.44
C GLU A 30 -5.08 -6.59 3.68
N GLN A 31 -3.77 -6.33 3.57
CA GLN A 31 -2.87 -6.45 4.71
C GLN A 31 -3.24 -5.47 5.83
N ALA A 32 -3.54 -4.23 5.47
CA ALA A 32 -3.92 -3.21 6.44
C ALA A 32 -5.23 -3.59 7.12
N LEU A 33 -6.17 -4.09 6.35
CA LEU A 33 -7.47 -4.46 6.87
C LEU A 33 -7.39 -5.60 7.86
N ASP A 34 -6.57 -6.62 7.56
CA ASP A 34 -6.35 -7.72 8.50
C ASP A 34 -5.81 -7.19 9.83
N LYS A 35 -4.91 -6.21 9.76
CA LYS A 35 -4.36 -5.63 10.97
C LYS A 35 -5.39 -4.81 11.73
N ILE A 36 -6.19 -4.03 11.03
CA ILE A 36 -7.24 -3.21 11.64
C ILE A 36 -8.23 -4.11 12.37
N ILE A 37 -8.66 -5.19 11.72
CA ILE A 37 -9.61 -6.10 12.32
C ILE A 37 -9.01 -6.82 13.53
N SER A 38 -7.73 -7.17 13.44
CA SER A 38 -7.07 -7.85 14.55
C SER A 38 -6.97 -6.97 15.80
N ILE A 39 -6.86 -5.65 15.62
CA ILE A 39 -6.88 -4.73 16.76
C ILE A 39 -8.17 -4.84 17.53
N GLY A 40 -9.27 -5.10 16.84
CA GLY A 40 -10.58 -5.24 17.46
C GLY A 40 -10.87 -6.59 18.06
N ASN A 41 -9.93 -7.54 18.01
CA ASN A 41 -10.22 -8.90 18.46
C ASN A 41 -10.56 -9.01 19.94
N ASN A 42 -10.14 -8.04 20.75
CA ASN A 42 -10.48 -8.01 22.16
C ASN A 42 -11.69 -7.14 22.47
N SER A 43 -12.35 -6.63 21.43
CA SER A 43 -13.52 -5.79 21.59
C SER A 43 -14.75 -6.65 21.87
N HIS A 44 -15.81 -5.98 22.28
CA HIS A 44 -17.10 -6.63 22.46
C HIS A 44 -17.51 -7.36 21.17
N PRO A 45 -18.09 -8.57 21.27
CA PRO A 45 -18.45 -9.35 20.08
C PRO A 45 -19.31 -8.61 19.06
N VAL A 46 -20.19 -7.72 19.51
CA VAL A 46 -21.01 -6.92 18.59
C VAL A 46 -20.13 -6.01 17.74
N ILE A 47 -19.12 -5.42 18.36
CA ILE A 47 -18.20 -4.54 17.65
C ILE A 47 -17.37 -5.34 16.63
N GLN A 48 -16.91 -6.52 17.03
CA GLN A 48 -16.17 -7.39 16.12
C GLN A 48 -17.04 -7.77 14.92
N ALA A 49 -18.30 -8.11 15.17
CA ALA A 49 -19.21 -8.48 14.10
C ALA A 49 -19.44 -7.32 13.14
N GLN A 50 -19.54 -6.10 13.66
CA GLN A 50 -19.71 -4.91 12.82
C GLN A 50 -18.46 -4.66 11.96
N ALA A 51 -17.28 -4.84 12.54
CA ALA A 51 -16.06 -4.68 11.79
C ALA A 51 -16.00 -5.65 10.62
N GLU A 52 -16.37 -6.91 10.86
CA GLU A 52 -16.40 -7.89 9.78
C GLU A 52 -17.46 -7.56 8.73
N ALA A 53 -18.62 -7.07 9.19
CA ALA A 53 -19.70 -6.72 8.27
C ALA A 53 -19.32 -5.58 7.33
N PHE A 54 -18.47 -4.66 7.79
CA PHE A 54 -18.04 -3.53 6.98
C PHE A 54 -16.68 -3.73 6.32
N ARG A 55 -16.18 -4.96 6.37
CA ARG A 55 -14.84 -5.25 5.87
C ARG A 55 -14.63 -4.76 4.43
N GLU A 56 -15.56 -5.08 3.54
CA GLU A 56 -15.39 -4.72 2.14
C GLU A 56 -15.49 -3.22 1.90
N GLU A 57 -16.36 -2.54 2.64
CA GLU A 57 -16.46 -1.09 2.54
C GLU A 57 -15.19 -0.41 3.02
N ILE A 58 -14.63 -0.89 4.12
CA ILE A 58 -13.37 -0.36 4.64
C ILE A 58 -12.25 -0.59 3.63
N LYS A 59 -12.20 -1.80 3.06
CA LYS A 59 -11.21 -2.11 2.04
C LYS A 59 -11.30 -1.15 0.85
N GLY A 60 -12.52 -0.86 0.40
CA GLY A 60 -12.71 0.06 -0.71
C GLY A 60 -12.15 1.45 -0.44
N VAL A 61 -12.34 1.93 0.79
CA VAL A 61 -11.78 3.22 1.20
C VAL A 61 -10.25 3.15 1.18
N LEU A 62 -9.68 2.10 1.75
CA LEU A 62 -8.23 1.95 1.78
C LEU A 62 -7.64 1.90 0.38
N VAL A 63 -8.24 1.12 -0.51
CA VAL A 63 -7.75 1.01 -1.89
C VAL A 63 -7.76 2.36 -2.57
N ARG A 64 -8.83 3.13 -2.39
CA ARG A 64 -8.95 4.45 -3.03
C ARG A 64 -7.82 5.37 -2.58
N TYR A 65 -7.56 5.41 -1.29
CA TYR A 65 -6.53 6.31 -0.78
C TYR A 65 -5.12 5.81 -1.10
N LEU A 66 -4.92 4.51 -1.15
CA LEU A 66 -3.63 3.97 -1.57
C LEU A 66 -3.35 4.27 -3.03
N ARG A 67 -4.37 4.18 -3.89
CA ARG A 67 -4.20 4.57 -5.29
C ARG A 67 -3.87 6.05 -5.42
N GLN A 68 -4.52 6.86 -4.59
CA GLN A 68 -4.23 8.29 -4.58
C GLN A 68 -2.78 8.55 -4.16
N ALA A 69 -2.27 7.80 -3.18
CA ALA A 69 -0.89 7.94 -2.74
C ALA A 69 0.08 7.59 -3.86
N VAL A 70 -0.20 6.52 -4.61
CA VAL A 70 0.64 6.12 -5.73
C VAL A 70 0.63 7.20 -6.81
N ALA A 71 -0.54 7.72 -7.15
CA ALA A 71 -0.65 8.76 -8.16
C ALA A 71 0.10 10.02 -7.73
N SER A 72 -0.01 10.37 -6.47
CA SER A 72 0.68 11.53 -5.92
C SER A 72 2.20 11.35 -5.98
N HIS A 73 2.67 10.16 -5.64
CA HIS A 73 4.10 9.87 -5.70
C HIS A 73 4.59 9.88 -7.14
N ASN A 74 3.79 9.37 -8.07
CA ASN A 74 4.16 9.40 -9.49
C ASN A 74 4.27 10.82 -10.02
N THR A 75 3.44 11.74 -9.50
CA THR A 75 3.60 13.15 -9.85
C THR A 75 4.96 13.68 -9.40
N THR A 76 5.36 13.34 -8.19
CA THR A 76 6.67 13.72 -7.68
C THR A 76 7.78 13.15 -8.55
N LEU A 77 7.70 11.87 -8.89
CA LEU A 77 8.71 11.23 -9.73
C LEU A 77 8.76 11.84 -11.13
N THR A 78 7.59 12.15 -11.68
CA THR A 78 7.50 12.81 -12.98
C THR A 78 8.33 14.10 -12.97
N ASN A 79 8.14 14.91 -11.95
CA ASN A 79 8.86 16.18 -11.87
C ASN A 79 10.36 15.96 -11.63
N ARG A 80 10.72 14.95 -10.85
CA ARG A 80 12.12 14.63 -10.63
C ARG A 80 12.81 14.18 -11.92
N PHE A 81 12.13 13.35 -12.69
CA PHE A 81 12.70 12.91 -13.97
C PHE A 81 12.90 14.08 -14.93
N LYS A 82 11.91 14.97 -15.00
CA LYS A 82 12.02 16.15 -15.87
C LYS A 82 13.15 17.06 -15.43
N ASP A 83 13.26 17.30 -14.11
CA ASP A 83 14.31 18.16 -13.58
C ASP A 83 15.69 17.56 -13.78
N ALA A 84 15.78 16.23 -13.79
CA ALA A 84 17.05 15.55 -14.03
C ALA A 84 17.40 15.43 -15.51
N GLY A 85 16.53 15.91 -16.39
CA GLY A 85 16.78 15.86 -17.83
C GLY A 85 16.35 14.57 -18.50
N HIS A 86 15.47 13.80 -17.85
CA HIS A 86 15.03 12.51 -18.37
C HIS A 86 13.51 12.41 -18.46
N PRO A 87 12.86 13.35 -19.17
CA PRO A 87 11.39 13.31 -19.27
C PRO A 87 10.87 12.03 -19.94
N GLU A 88 11.71 11.38 -20.73
CA GLU A 88 11.29 10.15 -21.41
C GLU A 88 11.01 9.02 -20.42
N LEU A 89 11.54 9.10 -19.20
CA LEU A 89 11.32 8.05 -18.19
C LEU A 89 9.94 8.12 -17.57
N VAL A 90 9.25 9.23 -17.73
CA VAL A 90 7.91 9.41 -17.13
C VAL A 90 6.95 8.32 -17.61
N LYS A 91 7.09 7.89 -18.86
CA LYS A 91 6.20 6.87 -19.40
C LYS A 91 6.36 5.50 -18.75
N LEU A 92 7.41 5.31 -17.98
CA LEU A 92 7.61 4.06 -17.24
C LEU A 92 6.79 4.00 -15.96
N LEU A 93 6.28 5.13 -15.51
CA LEU A 93 5.48 5.18 -14.29
C LEU A 93 4.07 4.70 -14.59
N GLU A 94 3.58 3.79 -13.78
CA GLU A 94 2.22 3.31 -13.92
C GLU A 94 1.30 4.07 -13.01
N VAL A 95 0.09 4.20 -13.44
CA VAL A 95 -0.89 4.94 -12.66
C VAL A 95 -2.00 4.03 -12.16
#